data_a16813b49b15edfec6ae20271dd4a6d1
#
_entry.id   a16813b49b15edfec6ae20271dd4a6d1
#
_cell.length_a   1.000
_cell.length_b   1.000
_cell.length_c   1.000
_cell.angle_alpha   90.00
_cell.angle_beta   90.00
_cell.angle_gamma   90.00
#
_symmetry.space_group_name_H-M   'P 1'
#
loop_
_entity.id
_entity.type
_entity.pdbx_description
1 polymer ?
#
loop_
_entity_poly.entity_id
_entity_poly.type
_entity_poly.pdbx_seq_one_letter_code
_entity_poly.pdbx_strand_id
1 'polypeptide(L)'
;MRPILELPRLSMKERDRRYAAVRTQMAARGLDAIVLWGWPMMWDFYTANSRYLSQIGGNAEFNVLIFPAVGEATSIIQLPTFLDGWRAAQDWVTDIRPRAKTWAHSVASRIKELKLERGKIGMDGLAGPLDPDGWLPRDVYQGLLDLLPGANLVALDDMLEKVRAVKSDEELGVLRKAAQLGDLMLATCRDTARVGVKECEVYASMMHAMVGNGGEEPTLFLWNCDRHPYPHPFRVPTVRPMDSRDLIICEMHPKFGGYFTHVERTFCLGEPDKEQLRIYDGCLAAYQCGLDNFGPGKPISTALMAVKDVIDERGLAICEAGIHGHGLASLEYPRFRHHALAADQQAVKVIGDRFETGMVFAFNIDLVDPRWHGGKTGCVFAETIEITATGARRMHTYPTEFQRLAG
;
A
#
# COMPACT_ATOMS: atom_id res chain seq x y z
N MET A 1 19.94 -0.98 -29.48
CA MET A 1 18.57 -1.29 -29.04
C MET A 1 18.26 -0.33 -27.92
N ARG A 2 17.20 0.50 -27.97
CA ARG A 2 16.82 1.32 -26.82
C ARG A 2 16.38 0.36 -25.70
N PRO A 3 16.73 0.60 -24.42
CA PRO A 3 16.17 -0.19 -23.33
C PRO A 3 14.64 -0.09 -23.39
N ILE A 4 13.99 -1.22 -23.45
CA ILE A 4 12.53 -1.32 -23.67
C ILE A 4 11.76 -0.84 -22.43
N LEU A 5 12.42 -0.78 -21.28
CA LEU A 5 11.82 -0.39 -19.99
C LEU A 5 12.86 0.35 -19.13
N GLU A 6 12.65 1.64 -18.92
CA GLU A 6 13.30 2.39 -17.84
C GLU A 6 12.44 2.30 -16.58
N LEU A 7 12.31 1.08 -16.04
CA LEU A 7 11.73 0.93 -14.70
C LEU A 7 12.73 1.43 -13.66
N PRO A 8 12.26 2.09 -12.58
CA PRO A 8 13.13 2.43 -11.46
C PRO A 8 13.80 1.15 -10.94
N ARG A 9 15.13 1.13 -10.93
CA ARG A 9 15.91 0.00 -10.42
C ARG A 9 16.53 0.40 -9.08
N LEU A 10 16.34 -0.46 -8.10
CA LEU A 10 17.09 -0.38 -6.85
C LEU A 10 18.45 -1.07 -7.05
N SER A 11 19.46 -0.60 -6.32
CA SER A 11 20.83 -1.05 -6.50
C SER A 11 21.06 -2.50 -6.06
N MET A 12 22.19 -3.09 -6.48
CA MET A 12 22.64 -4.39 -5.99
C MET A 12 22.95 -4.35 -4.47
N LYS A 13 23.36 -3.21 -3.94
CA LYS A 13 23.56 -3.01 -2.50
C LYS A 13 22.23 -3.16 -1.74
N GLU A 14 21.16 -2.61 -2.30
CA GLU A 14 19.82 -2.76 -1.72
C GLU A 14 19.32 -4.20 -1.80
N ARG A 15 19.57 -4.91 -2.91
CA ARG A 15 19.31 -6.35 -3.01
C ARG A 15 19.99 -7.12 -1.88
N ASP A 16 21.28 -6.89 -1.71
CA ASP A 16 22.07 -7.63 -0.74
C ASP A 16 21.62 -7.34 0.70
N ARG A 17 21.25 -6.09 1.00
CA ARG A 17 20.62 -5.70 2.27
C ARG A 17 19.33 -6.50 2.53
N ARG A 18 18.42 -6.54 1.54
CA ARG A 18 17.14 -7.27 1.66
C ARG A 18 17.36 -8.77 1.80
N TYR A 19 18.22 -9.33 0.98
CA TYR A 19 18.55 -10.77 1.04
C TYR A 19 19.12 -11.15 2.40
N ALA A 20 20.02 -10.36 2.94
CA ALA A 20 20.58 -10.58 4.28
C ALA A 20 19.52 -10.50 5.37
N ALA A 21 18.66 -9.47 5.34
CA ALA A 21 17.58 -9.29 6.32
C ALA A 21 16.58 -10.46 6.29
N VAL A 22 16.14 -10.88 5.10
CA VAL A 22 15.20 -12.00 4.97
C VAL A 22 15.85 -13.31 5.39
N ARG A 23 17.10 -13.58 5.00
CA ARG A 23 17.83 -14.78 5.42
C ARG A 23 18.03 -14.85 6.94
N THR A 24 18.24 -13.73 7.60
CA THR A 24 18.29 -13.66 9.07
C THR A 24 16.97 -14.13 9.68
N GLN A 25 15.83 -13.67 9.15
CA GLN A 25 14.51 -14.12 9.61
C GLN A 25 14.23 -15.58 9.27
N MET A 26 14.68 -16.06 8.11
CA MET A 26 14.57 -17.47 7.73
C MET A 26 15.37 -18.35 8.70
N ALA A 27 16.60 -17.97 9.02
CA ALA A 27 17.45 -18.71 9.97
C ALA A 27 16.81 -18.79 11.37
N ALA A 28 16.24 -17.69 11.86
CA ALA A 28 15.53 -17.64 13.15
C ALA A 28 14.31 -18.59 13.20
N ARG A 29 13.71 -18.90 12.04
CA ARG A 29 12.54 -19.80 11.91
C ARG A 29 12.91 -21.20 11.42
N GLY A 30 14.18 -21.46 11.14
CA GLY A 30 14.69 -22.72 10.60
C GLY A 30 14.12 -23.05 9.23
N LEU A 31 13.95 -22.04 8.35
CA LEU A 31 13.44 -22.20 6.99
C LEU A 31 14.59 -22.45 6.01
N ASP A 32 14.46 -23.48 5.19
CA ASP A 32 15.43 -23.81 4.13
C ASP A 32 15.19 -23.02 2.84
N ALA A 33 13.93 -22.67 2.58
CA ALA A 33 13.52 -21.80 1.48
C ALA A 33 12.19 -21.09 1.82
N ILE A 34 11.90 -20.05 1.05
CA ILE A 34 10.56 -19.44 1.01
C ILE A 34 10.06 -19.40 -0.42
N VAL A 35 8.74 -19.51 -0.59
CA VAL A 35 8.03 -19.42 -1.87
C VAL A 35 7.06 -18.25 -1.79
N LEU A 36 7.30 -17.25 -2.64
CA LEU A 36 6.57 -15.99 -2.65
C LEU A 36 5.81 -15.86 -3.97
N TRP A 37 4.51 -15.72 -3.87
CA TRP A 37 3.65 -15.55 -5.02
C TRP A 37 3.57 -14.07 -5.39
N GLY A 38 3.75 -13.76 -6.66
CA GLY A 38 3.59 -12.42 -7.22
C GLY A 38 2.35 -12.36 -8.08
N TRP A 39 1.17 -12.26 -7.47
CA TRP A 39 -0.09 -12.22 -8.18
C TRP A 39 -0.72 -10.83 -8.08
N PRO A 40 -0.94 -10.12 -9.20
CA PRO A 40 -1.42 -8.74 -9.22
C PRO A 40 -2.92 -8.69 -8.92
N MET A 41 -3.29 -8.96 -7.68
CA MET A 41 -4.65 -8.95 -7.17
C MET A 41 -4.70 -8.14 -5.88
N MET A 42 -5.90 -7.72 -5.48
CA MET A 42 -6.19 -7.14 -4.18
C MET A 42 -5.18 -6.06 -3.76
N TRP A 43 -5.16 -4.94 -4.47
CA TRP A 43 -4.32 -3.77 -4.14
C TRP A 43 -2.82 -4.06 -4.02
N ASP A 44 -2.33 -5.00 -4.85
CA ASP A 44 -0.95 -5.49 -4.89
C ASP A 44 -0.44 -6.19 -3.61
N PHE A 45 -1.32 -6.58 -2.68
CA PHE A 45 -0.90 -7.33 -1.49
C PHE A 45 -0.10 -8.58 -1.87
N TYR A 46 -0.59 -9.30 -2.88
CA TYR A 46 -0.05 -10.59 -3.26
C TYR A 46 1.13 -10.50 -4.24
N THR A 47 1.58 -9.29 -4.60
CA THR A 47 2.81 -9.09 -5.37
C THR A 47 3.96 -8.60 -4.51
N ALA A 48 3.68 -7.94 -3.42
CA ALA A 48 4.66 -7.16 -2.67
C ALA A 48 5.85 -7.97 -2.18
N ASN A 49 5.63 -9.16 -1.63
CA ASN A 49 6.69 -10.02 -1.12
C ASN A 49 7.62 -10.54 -2.22
N SER A 50 7.06 -11.00 -3.35
CA SER A 50 7.85 -11.44 -4.50
C SER A 50 8.62 -10.27 -5.12
N ARG A 51 7.95 -9.13 -5.32
CA ARG A 51 8.56 -7.93 -5.92
C ARG A 51 9.67 -7.34 -5.03
N TYR A 52 9.54 -7.44 -3.71
CA TYR A 52 10.53 -6.97 -2.75
C TYR A 52 11.91 -7.62 -2.94
N LEU A 53 11.95 -8.92 -3.30
CA LEU A 53 13.19 -9.67 -3.47
C LEU A 53 13.59 -9.87 -4.93
N SER A 54 12.74 -9.54 -5.91
CA SER A 54 13.03 -9.79 -7.32
C SER A 54 12.99 -8.57 -8.22
N GLN A 55 12.32 -7.50 -7.80
CA GLN A 55 11.90 -6.38 -8.66
C GLN A 55 10.99 -6.81 -9.84
N ILE A 56 10.52 -8.07 -9.85
CA ILE A 56 9.61 -8.60 -10.87
C ILE A 56 8.18 -8.50 -10.33
N GLY A 57 7.27 -7.95 -11.10
CA GLY A 57 5.85 -7.82 -10.75
C GLY A 57 5.22 -6.53 -11.23
N GLY A 58 3.93 -6.39 -11.00
CA GLY A 58 3.11 -5.31 -11.55
C GLY A 58 2.68 -5.60 -13.00
N ASN A 59 1.87 -4.72 -13.58
CA ASN A 59 1.41 -4.78 -14.96
C ASN A 59 0.90 -6.18 -15.41
N ALA A 60 0.06 -6.81 -14.57
CA ALA A 60 -0.52 -8.14 -14.79
C ALA A 60 0.49 -9.31 -14.88
N GLU A 61 1.74 -9.15 -14.43
CA GLU A 61 2.69 -10.25 -14.35
C GLU A 61 2.38 -11.18 -13.17
N PHE A 62 2.08 -12.43 -13.49
CA PHE A 62 1.98 -13.51 -12.50
C PHE A 62 3.32 -14.21 -12.40
N ASN A 63 3.91 -14.18 -11.23
CA ASN A 63 5.18 -14.86 -10.97
C ASN A 63 5.16 -15.63 -9.65
N VAL A 64 6.18 -16.43 -9.43
CA VAL A 64 6.52 -17.00 -8.13
C VAL A 64 8.02 -16.93 -7.94
N LEU A 65 8.46 -16.41 -6.81
CA LEU A 65 9.86 -16.38 -6.42
C LEU A 65 10.16 -17.50 -5.43
N ILE A 66 11.16 -18.32 -5.75
CA ILE A 66 11.72 -19.31 -4.86
C ILE A 66 13.02 -18.74 -4.34
N PHE A 67 13.08 -18.48 -3.04
CA PHE A 67 14.22 -17.85 -2.38
C PHE A 67 14.80 -18.81 -1.34
N PRO A 68 15.93 -19.48 -1.65
CA PRO A 68 16.57 -20.41 -0.72
C PRO A 68 17.37 -19.67 0.36
N ALA A 69 17.53 -20.31 1.52
CA ALA A 69 18.38 -19.80 2.58
C ALA A 69 19.85 -19.65 2.13
N VAL A 70 20.31 -20.52 1.23
CA VAL A 70 21.63 -20.47 0.62
C VAL A 70 21.53 -20.60 -0.89
N GLY A 71 22.22 -19.73 -1.62
CA GLY A 71 22.23 -19.72 -3.09
C GLY A 71 21.35 -18.61 -3.69
N GLU A 72 21.14 -18.69 -5.01
CA GLU A 72 20.45 -17.65 -5.78
C GLU A 72 18.94 -17.90 -5.86
N ALA A 73 18.18 -16.81 -5.88
CA ALA A 73 16.75 -16.84 -6.09
C ALA A 73 16.39 -17.26 -7.51
N THR A 74 15.24 -17.90 -7.67
CA THR A 74 14.66 -18.24 -8.97
C THR A 74 13.29 -17.61 -9.10
N SER A 75 13.04 -16.84 -10.14
CA SER A 75 11.71 -16.36 -10.50
C SER A 75 11.11 -17.19 -11.62
N ILE A 76 9.89 -17.65 -11.42
CA ILE A 76 9.12 -18.35 -12.45
C ILE A 76 7.99 -17.42 -12.88
N ILE A 77 7.96 -17.05 -14.15
CA ILE A 77 6.97 -16.12 -14.75
C ILE A 77 5.94 -16.89 -15.58
N GLN A 78 4.75 -16.30 -15.72
CA GLN A 78 3.65 -16.98 -16.39
C GLN A 78 3.92 -17.20 -17.88
N LEU A 79 4.39 -16.20 -18.61
CA LEU A 79 4.49 -16.22 -20.05
C LEU A 79 5.96 -16.21 -20.51
N PRO A 80 6.39 -17.20 -21.33
CA PRO A 80 7.77 -17.24 -21.83
C PRO A 80 8.14 -16.01 -22.67
N THR A 81 7.18 -15.35 -23.29
CA THR A 81 7.38 -14.14 -24.10
C THR A 81 7.88 -12.95 -23.29
N PHE A 82 7.73 -12.95 -21.95
CA PHE A 82 8.18 -11.87 -21.08
C PHE A 82 9.59 -12.07 -20.51
N LEU A 83 10.22 -13.23 -20.77
CA LEU A 83 11.55 -13.55 -20.22
C LEU A 83 12.61 -12.48 -20.51
N ASP A 84 12.74 -12.11 -21.78
CA ASP A 84 13.75 -11.14 -22.18
C ASP A 84 13.45 -9.73 -21.68
N GLY A 85 12.16 -9.39 -21.54
CA GLY A 85 11.72 -8.15 -20.92
C GLY A 85 12.17 -8.08 -19.46
N TRP A 86 11.89 -9.12 -18.66
CA TRP A 86 12.28 -9.16 -17.25
C TRP A 86 13.78 -9.24 -17.04
N ARG A 87 14.53 -9.96 -17.89
CA ARG A 87 16.00 -9.95 -17.89
C ARG A 87 16.59 -8.58 -18.18
N ALA A 88 15.91 -7.78 -19.00
CA ALA A 88 16.32 -6.41 -19.30
C ALA A 88 15.87 -5.41 -18.21
N ALA A 89 14.74 -5.66 -17.53
CA ALA A 89 14.14 -4.73 -16.59
C ALA A 89 14.80 -4.71 -15.19
N GLN A 90 15.40 -5.83 -14.77
CA GLN A 90 16.03 -5.96 -13.45
C GLN A 90 17.29 -6.82 -13.54
N ASP A 91 18.16 -6.74 -12.54
CA ASP A 91 19.45 -7.43 -12.45
C ASP A 91 19.62 -8.25 -11.15
N TRP A 92 18.58 -8.30 -10.30
CA TRP A 92 18.63 -8.98 -9.01
C TRP A 92 18.51 -10.50 -9.13
N VAL A 93 17.65 -10.97 -10.02
CA VAL A 93 17.39 -12.39 -10.25
C VAL A 93 17.85 -12.78 -11.63
N THR A 94 18.87 -13.62 -11.73
CA THR A 94 19.43 -14.10 -13.00
C THR A 94 18.74 -15.36 -13.50
N ASP A 95 18.23 -16.20 -12.60
CA ASP A 95 17.49 -17.42 -12.94
C ASP A 95 16.00 -17.11 -13.08
N ILE A 96 15.60 -16.71 -14.30
CA ILE A 96 14.20 -16.45 -14.64
C ILE A 96 13.74 -17.53 -15.61
N ARG A 97 12.66 -18.23 -15.26
CA ARG A 97 12.13 -19.38 -15.99
C ARG A 97 10.67 -19.19 -16.36
N PRO A 98 10.20 -19.74 -17.50
CA PRO A 98 8.77 -19.78 -17.77
C PRO A 98 8.09 -20.83 -16.90
N ARG A 99 6.80 -20.60 -16.59
CA ARG A 99 5.97 -21.58 -15.92
C ARG A 99 5.87 -22.86 -16.77
N ALA A 100 6.07 -24.00 -16.14
CA ALA A 100 5.86 -25.32 -16.73
C ALA A 100 4.34 -25.67 -16.76
N LYS A 101 3.99 -26.95 -16.66
CA LYS A 101 2.61 -27.44 -16.75
C LYS A 101 1.65 -26.74 -15.78
N THR A 102 2.05 -26.60 -14.53
CA THR A 102 1.30 -25.88 -13.48
C THR A 102 2.27 -25.13 -12.57
N TRP A 103 1.76 -24.19 -11.76
CA TRP A 103 2.55 -23.53 -10.75
C TRP A 103 3.18 -24.52 -9.76
N ALA A 104 2.39 -25.49 -9.27
CA ALA A 104 2.87 -26.51 -8.36
C ALA A 104 4.03 -27.34 -8.96
N HIS A 105 3.92 -27.74 -10.24
CA HIS A 105 5.01 -28.46 -10.91
C HIS A 105 6.28 -27.61 -11.02
N SER A 106 6.13 -26.35 -11.37
CA SER A 106 7.28 -25.44 -11.52
C SER A 106 8.02 -25.23 -10.20
N VAL A 107 7.29 -24.97 -9.13
CA VAL A 107 7.85 -24.79 -7.78
C VAL A 107 8.47 -26.11 -7.28
N ALA A 108 7.75 -27.21 -7.37
CA ALA A 108 8.22 -28.50 -6.90
C ALA A 108 9.50 -28.96 -7.64
N SER A 109 9.56 -28.75 -8.96
CA SER A 109 10.77 -29.05 -9.74
C SER A 109 11.96 -28.27 -9.23
N ARG A 110 11.81 -26.96 -9.01
CA ARG A 110 12.90 -26.13 -8.51
C ARG A 110 13.31 -26.50 -7.10
N ILE A 111 12.38 -26.79 -6.21
CA ILE A 111 12.67 -27.26 -4.84
C ILE A 111 13.49 -28.57 -4.86
N LYS A 112 13.16 -29.52 -5.77
CA LYS A 112 13.93 -30.76 -5.95
C LYS A 112 15.33 -30.51 -6.52
N GLU A 113 15.49 -29.61 -7.48
CA GLU A 113 16.81 -29.20 -7.99
C GLU A 113 17.69 -28.64 -6.88
N LEU A 114 17.10 -27.91 -5.95
CA LEU A 114 17.78 -27.38 -4.77
C LEU A 114 18.05 -28.44 -3.68
N LYS A 115 17.55 -29.67 -3.86
CA LYS A 115 17.61 -30.77 -2.88
C LYS A 115 16.92 -30.44 -1.54
N LEU A 116 15.81 -29.70 -1.63
CA LEU A 116 15.01 -29.24 -0.50
C LEU A 116 13.64 -29.93 -0.41
N GLU A 117 13.47 -31.09 -1.07
CA GLU A 117 12.21 -31.87 -1.06
C GLU A 117 11.85 -32.49 0.30
N ARG A 118 12.71 -32.33 1.30
CA ARG A 118 12.46 -32.68 2.70
C ARG A 118 12.68 -31.48 3.64
N GLY A 119 12.88 -30.30 3.07
CA GLY A 119 13.13 -29.08 3.81
C GLY A 119 11.89 -28.47 4.43
N LYS A 120 12.11 -27.53 5.34
CA LYS A 120 11.06 -26.65 5.87
C LYS A 120 10.94 -25.42 4.98
N ILE A 121 9.81 -25.29 4.31
CA ILE A 121 9.58 -24.28 3.28
C ILE A 121 8.48 -23.34 3.74
N GLY A 122 8.83 -22.05 3.88
CA GLY A 122 7.86 -21.00 4.17
C GLY A 122 7.04 -20.67 2.92
N MET A 123 5.73 -20.64 3.06
CA MET A 123 4.79 -20.37 1.99
C MET A 123 4.06 -19.06 2.23
N ASP A 124 4.17 -18.15 1.30
CA ASP A 124 3.27 -17.00 1.22
C ASP A 124 1.86 -17.47 0.79
N GLY A 125 0.83 -16.74 1.22
CA GLY A 125 -0.55 -17.06 0.84
C GLY A 125 -1.23 -18.17 1.63
N LEU A 126 -0.58 -18.78 2.60
CA LEU A 126 -1.24 -19.57 3.64
C LEU A 126 -1.79 -18.64 4.72
N ALA A 127 -2.75 -19.16 5.52
CA ALA A 127 -3.35 -18.40 6.61
C ALA A 127 -2.31 -17.78 7.56
N GLY A 128 -2.53 -16.53 7.94
CA GLY A 128 -1.64 -15.77 8.83
C GLY A 128 -2.37 -14.63 9.53
N PRO A 129 -1.69 -13.87 10.41
CA PRO A 129 -2.32 -12.80 11.18
C PRO A 129 -2.94 -11.69 10.33
N LEU A 130 -2.37 -11.42 9.16
CA LEU A 130 -2.82 -10.36 8.25
C LEU A 130 -3.85 -10.84 7.23
N ASP A 131 -3.90 -12.15 6.97
CA ASP A 131 -4.83 -12.80 6.07
C ASP A 131 -5.23 -14.16 6.65
N PRO A 132 -6.20 -14.18 7.59
CA PRO A 132 -6.53 -15.39 8.34
C PRO A 132 -7.06 -16.55 7.52
N ASP A 133 -7.64 -16.26 6.35
CA ASP A 133 -8.17 -17.29 5.46
C ASP A 133 -7.11 -17.81 4.46
N GLY A 134 -6.01 -17.05 4.29
CA GLY A 134 -5.06 -17.25 3.21
C GLY A 134 -5.67 -16.95 1.84
N TRP A 135 -4.86 -17.03 0.79
CA TRP A 135 -5.30 -16.71 -0.57
C TRP A 135 -4.68 -17.62 -1.64
N LEU A 136 -3.81 -18.54 -1.26
CA LEU A 136 -3.24 -19.49 -2.19
C LEU A 136 -4.34 -20.46 -2.71
N PRO A 137 -4.52 -20.60 -4.03
CA PRO A 137 -5.53 -21.52 -4.56
C PRO A 137 -5.31 -22.94 -4.07
N ARG A 138 -6.42 -23.57 -3.66
CA ARG A 138 -6.43 -24.94 -3.14
C ARG A 138 -5.64 -25.91 -4.00
N ASP A 139 -5.85 -25.89 -5.31
CA ASP A 139 -5.24 -26.86 -6.24
C ASP A 139 -3.74 -26.64 -6.42
N VAL A 140 -3.24 -25.41 -6.20
CA VAL A 140 -1.81 -25.14 -6.17
C VAL A 140 -1.20 -25.72 -4.91
N TYR A 141 -1.81 -25.47 -3.75
CA TYR A 141 -1.33 -26.01 -2.48
C TYR A 141 -1.40 -27.53 -2.44
N GLN A 142 -2.52 -28.15 -2.85
CA GLN A 142 -2.66 -29.60 -2.93
C GLN A 142 -1.62 -30.21 -3.87
N GLY A 143 -1.41 -29.59 -5.05
CA GLY A 143 -0.40 -30.06 -5.99
C GLY A 143 1.03 -30.00 -5.42
N LEU A 144 1.34 -29.02 -4.55
CA LEU A 144 2.62 -28.97 -3.87
C LEU A 144 2.76 -30.12 -2.84
N LEU A 145 1.72 -30.39 -2.05
CA LEU A 145 1.70 -31.53 -1.11
C LEU A 145 1.91 -32.86 -1.82
N ASP A 146 1.23 -33.05 -2.96
CA ASP A 146 1.35 -34.29 -3.75
C ASP A 146 2.75 -34.46 -4.38
N LEU A 147 3.36 -33.35 -4.83
CA LEU A 147 4.66 -33.36 -5.52
C LEU A 147 5.86 -33.33 -4.57
N LEU A 148 5.66 -32.85 -3.34
CA LEU A 148 6.69 -32.70 -2.28
C LEU A 148 6.22 -33.33 -0.97
N PRO A 149 5.89 -34.63 -0.95
CA PRO A 149 5.29 -35.27 0.23
C PRO A 149 6.24 -35.34 1.46
N GLY A 150 7.52 -35.08 1.27
CA GLY A 150 8.51 -35.03 2.35
C GLY A 150 8.80 -33.64 2.87
N ALA A 151 8.31 -32.58 2.21
CA ALA A 151 8.56 -31.21 2.63
C ALA A 151 7.60 -30.78 3.75
N ASN A 152 8.11 -29.94 4.65
CA ASN A 152 7.30 -29.29 5.67
C ASN A 152 6.91 -27.87 5.19
N LEU A 153 5.71 -27.74 4.60
CA LEU A 153 5.18 -26.46 4.11
C LEU A 153 4.52 -25.71 5.27
N VAL A 154 5.03 -24.53 5.61
CA VAL A 154 4.53 -23.71 6.73
C VAL A 154 4.19 -22.30 6.28
N ALA A 155 3.25 -21.64 6.96
CA ALA A 155 2.93 -20.25 6.70
C ALA A 155 4.12 -19.33 7.01
N LEU A 156 4.28 -18.25 6.23
CA LEU A 156 5.28 -17.21 6.51
C LEU A 156 4.81 -16.21 7.56
N ASP A 157 3.51 -16.15 7.81
CA ASP A 157 2.88 -15.16 8.68
C ASP A 157 3.27 -13.72 8.26
N ASP A 158 3.66 -12.88 9.23
CA ASP A 158 4.05 -11.48 9.06
C ASP A 158 5.56 -11.26 8.82
N MET A 159 6.32 -12.33 8.56
CA MET A 159 7.78 -12.27 8.51
C MET A 159 8.31 -11.21 7.53
N LEU A 160 7.84 -11.24 6.29
CA LEU A 160 8.29 -10.31 5.25
C LEU A 160 7.68 -8.92 5.43
N GLU A 161 6.46 -8.85 5.92
CA GLU A 161 5.79 -7.59 6.23
C GLU A 161 6.61 -6.76 7.23
N LYS A 162 7.11 -7.40 8.29
CA LYS A 162 7.97 -6.74 9.29
C LYS A 162 9.33 -6.32 8.72
N VAL A 163 9.91 -7.13 7.83
CA VAL A 163 11.16 -6.75 7.14
C VAL A 163 10.94 -5.54 6.24
N ARG A 164 9.78 -5.44 5.55
CA ARG A 164 9.43 -4.34 4.67
C ARG A 164 8.98 -3.07 5.40
N ALA A 165 8.61 -3.19 6.68
CA ALA A 165 8.09 -2.05 7.46
C ALA A 165 9.08 -0.88 7.51
N VAL A 166 10.37 -1.15 7.65
CA VAL A 166 11.45 -0.16 7.68
C VAL A 166 12.08 -0.02 6.29
N LYS A 167 11.88 1.12 5.67
CA LYS A 167 12.35 1.45 4.32
C LYS A 167 13.80 1.92 4.32
N SER A 168 14.55 1.53 3.29
CA SER A 168 15.87 2.07 3.01
C SER A 168 15.78 3.47 2.38
N ASP A 169 16.91 4.17 2.32
CA ASP A 169 17.00 5.48 1.64
C ASP A 169 16.62 5.39 0.15
N GLU A 170 16.93 4.26 -0.52
CA GLU A 170 16.55 4.04 -1.91
C GLU A 170 15.03 3.88 -2.04
N GLU A 171 14.39 3.10 -1.16
CA GLU A 171 12.94 2.94 -1.11
C GLU A 171 12.25 4.28 -0.81
N LEU A 172 12.76 5.04 0.15
CA LEU A 172 12.26 6.39 0.47
C LEU A 172 12.38 7.34 -0.74
N GLY A 173 13.43 7.21 -1.54
CA GLY A 173 13.60 7.95 -2.78
C GLY A 173 12.49 7.66 -3.80
N VAL A 174 12.12 6.39 -3.95
CA VAL A 174 11.02 5.97 -4.85
C VAL A 174 9.66 6.43 -4.32
N LEU A 175 9.42 6.30 -3.02
CA LEU A 175 8.19 6.77 -2.36
C LEU A 175 8.00 8.28 -2.52
N ARG A 176 9.07 9.09 -2.42
CA ARG A 176 8.99 10.54 -2.67
C ARG A 176 8.58 10.86 -4.10
N LYS A 177 8.95 10.03 -5.08
CA LYS A 177 8.47 10.18 -6.46
C LYS A 177 6.99 9.86 -6.57
N ALA A 178 6.51 8.79 -5.93
CA ALA A 178 5.09 8.49 -5.86
C ALA A 178 4.30 9.63 -5.20
N ALA A 179 4.82 10.23 -4.10
CA ALA A 179 4.19 11.37 -3.46
C ALA A 179 4.10 12.60 -4.38
N GLN A 180 5.15 12.90 -5.16
CA GLN A 180 5.12 13.98 -6.16
C GLN A 180 4.04 13.76 -7.23
N LEU A 181 3.80 12.51 -7.63
CA LEU A 181 2.71 12.18 -8.55
C LEU A 181 1.34 12.41 -7.89
N GLY A 182 1.18 12.10 -6.61
CA GLY A 182 -0.02 12.41 -5.85
C GLY A 182 -0.29 13.91 -5.76
N ASP A 183 0.75 14.70 -5.48
CA ASP A 183 0.66 16.16 -5.47
C ASP A 183 0.21 16.72 -6.83
N LEU A 184 0.73 16.13 -7.92
CA LEU A 184 0.31 16.48 -9.29
C LEU A 184 -1.14 16.11 -9.58
N MET A 185 -1.60 14.95 -9.11
CA MET A 185 -3.01 14.54 -9.23
C MET A 185 -3.94 15.52 -8.51
N LEU A 186 -3.59 15.91 -7.27
CA LEU A 186 -4.37 16.90 -6.51
C LEU A 186 -4.40 18.27 -7.20
N ALA A 187 -3.25 18.74 -7.70
CA ALA A 187 -3.18 19.98 -8.47
C ALA A 187 -4.05 19.89 -9.74
N THR A 188 -4.04 18.75 -10.43
CA THR A 188 -4.88 18.52 -11.61
C THR A 188 -6.38 18.54 -11.25
N CYS A 189 -6.77 17.93 -10.13
CA CYS A 189 -8.16 18.04 -9.63
C CYS A 189 -8.55 19.50 -9.44
N ARG A 190 -7.75 20.27 -8.70
CA ARG A 190 -7.97 21.69 -8.48
C ARG A 190 -8.12 22.47 -9.80
N ASP A 191 -7.31 22.17 -10.79
CA ASP A 191 -7.20 22.93 -12.02
C ASP A 191 -8.26 22.52 -13.08
N THR A 192 -8.86 21.34 -12.95
CA THR A 192 -9.84 20.81 -13.92
C THR A 192 -11.27 20.76 -13.40
N ALA A 193 -11.48 20.59 -12.10
CA ALA A 193 -12.83 20.52 -11.52
C ALA A 193 -13.53 21.89 -11.58
N ARG A 194 -14.71 21.93 -12.23
CA ARG A 194 -15.56 23.11 -12.40
C ARG A 194 -17.01 22.67 -12.43
N VAL A 195 -17.92 23.57 -12.09
CA VAL A 195 -19.36 23.34 -12.29
C VAL A 195 -19.63 23.03 -13.77
N GLY A 196 -20.43 22.00 -14.02
CA GLY A 196 -20.77 21.50 -15.35
C GLY A 196 -19.77 20.50 -15.97
N VAL A 197 -18.56 20.37 -15.45
CA VAL A 197 -17.61 19.32 -15.87
C VAL A 197 -18.04 17.99 -15.24
N LYS A 198 -17.93 16.90 -15.99
CA LYS A 198 -18.32 15.58 -15.48
C LYS A 198 -17.26 15.03 -14.51
N GLU A 199 -17.73 14.30 -13.50
CA GLU A 199 -16.85 13.64 -12.53
C GLU A 199 -15.75 12.82 -13.23
N CYS A 200 -16.14 11.99 -14.22
CA CYS A 200 -15.20 11.11 -14.93
C CYS A 200 -14.16 11.87 -15.75
N GLU A 201 -14.43 13.08 -16.19
CA GLU A 201 -13.45 13.91 -16.93
C GLU A 201 -12.35 14.41 -16.01
N VAL A 202 -12.68 14.83 -14.79
CA VAL A 202 -11.70 15.24 -13.77
C VAL A 202 -10.85 14.04 -13.34
N TYR A 203 -11.50 12.92 -13.01
CA TYR A 203 -10.83 11.69 -12.65
C TYR A 203 -9.85 11.21 -13.73
N ALA A 204 -10.28 11.19 -14.99
CA ALA A 204 -9.44 10.81 -16.12
C ALA A 204 -8.24 11.76 -16.29
N SER A 205 -8.43 13.07 -16.06
CA SER A 205 -7.34 14.05 -16.09
C SER A 205 -6.31 13.80 -15.01
N MET A 206 -6.73 13.45 -13.79
CA MET A 206 -5.85 13.08 -12.68
C MET A 206 -5.04 11.81 -13.00
N MET A 207 -5.71 10.78 -13.56
CA MET A 207 -5.06 9.55 -14.02
C MET A 207 -4.05 9.84 -15.12
N HIS A 208 -4.42 10.66 -16.10
CA HIS A 208 -3.51 11.08 -17.17
C HIS A 208 -2.27 11.79 -16.61
N ALA A 209 -2.46 12.69 -15.65
CA ALA A 209 -1.35 13.41 -15.02
C ALA A 209 -0.36 12.45 -14.35
N MET A 210 -0.85 11.45 -13.64
CA MET A 210 0.02 10.47 -12.98
C MET A 210 0.75 9.57 -13.99
N VAL A 211 0.02 8.89 -14.87
CA VAL A 211 0.60 7.94 -15.83
C VAL A 211 1.47 8.64 -16.85
N GLY A 212 1.05 9.81 -17.34
CA GLY A 212 1.80 10.64 -18.29
C GLY A 212 3.13 11.17 -17.74
N ASN A 213 3.31 11.16 -16.40
CA ASN A 213 4.55 11.53 -15.72
C ASN A 213 5.33 10.33 -15.16
N GLY A 214 5.08 9.13 -15.69
CA GLY A 214 5.83 7.92 -15.40
C GLY A 214 5.32 7.11 -14.20
N GLY A 215 4.15 7.46 -13.67
CA GLY A 215 3.46 6.63 -12.68
C GLY A 215 2.94 5.34 -13.28
N GLU A 216 2.79 4.33 -12.45
CA GLU A 216 2.09 3.09 -12.80
C GLU A 216 0.58 3.26 -12.55
N GLU A 217 -0.25 2.47 -13.24
CA GLU A 217 -1.69 2.44 -12.97
C GLU A 217 -1.93 2.17 -11.47
N PRO A 218 -2.68 3.03 -10.75
CA PRO A 218 -2.96 2.80 -9.34
C PRO A 218 -3.97 1.67 -9.21
N THR A 219 -3.76 0.81 -8.24
CA THR A 219 -4.71 -0.26 -7.92
C THR A 219 -5.87 0.23 -7.07
N LEU A 220 -5.75 1.42 -6.50
CA LEU A 220 -6.76 2.06 -5.67
C LEU A 220 -6.79 3.57 -5.96
N PHE A 221 -7.90 4.02 -6.51
CA PHE A 221 -8.25 5.42 -6.64
C PHE A 221 -9.75 5.56 -6.46
N LEU A 222 -10.15 5.96 -5.26
CA LEU A 222 -11.55 6.07 -4.87
C LEU A 222 -12.04 7.50 -5.05
N TRP A 223 -13.32 7.63 -5.35
CA TRP A 223 -13.94 8.90 -5.70
C TRP A 223 -15.34 8.98 -5.14
N ASN A 224 -15.70 10.13 -4.63
CA ASN A 224 -17.09 10.51 -4.34
C ASN A 224 -17.30 11.99 -4.63
N CYS A 225 -18.40 12.33 -5.29
CA CYS A 225 -18.75 13.72 -5.56
C CYS A 225 -20.25 13.92 -5.39
N ASP A 226 -20.64 14.76 -4.45
CA ASP A 226 -22.03 15.06 -4.14
C ASP A 226 -22.07 16.32 -3.27
N ARG A 227 -23.26 16.91 -3.09
CA ARG A 227 -23.48 18.01 -2.14
C ARG A 227 -23.13 17.63 -0.70
N HIS A 228 -23.44 16.40 -0.31
CA HIS A 228 -23.23 15.85 1.03
C HIS A 228 -22.70 14.42 0.93
N PRO A 229 -21.48 14.21 0.42
CA PRO A 229 -20.95 12.87 0.23
C PRO A 229 -20.65 12.20 1.58
N TYR A 230 -20.79 10.88 1.61
CA TYR A 230 -20.24 10.11 2.70
C TYR A 230 -18.71 10.20 2.66
N PRO A 231 -18.01 10.40 3.80
CA PRO A 231 -16.59 10.72 3.79
C PRO A 231 -15.69 9.58 3.34
N HIS A 232 -16.18 8.35 3.32
CA HIS A 232 -15.41 7.23 2.80
C HIS A 232 -15.72 7.03 1.31
N PRO A 233 -14.76 7.30 0.39
CA PRO A 233 -15.01 7.39 -1.04
C PRO A 233 -14.99 6.02 -1.72
N PHE A 234 -16.09 5.27 -1.70
CA PHE A 234 -16.18 3.96 -2.38
C PHE A 234 -16.89 3.99 -3.74
N ARG A 235 -17.11 5.16 -4.32
CA ARG A 235 -17.71 5.24 -5.65
C ARG A 235 -16.63 5.37 -6.73
N VAL A 236 -17.00 4.98 -7.93
CA VAL A 236 -16.29 5.37 -9.16
C VAL A 236 -16.91 6.67 -9.70
N PRO A 237 -16.15 7.50 -10.41
CA PRO A 237 -16.69 8.71 -11.02
C PRO A 237 -17.75 8.36 -12.07
N THR A 238 -18.79 9.17 -12.13
CA THR A 238 -19.90 9.01 -13.08
C THR A 238 -19.83 10.03 -14.22
N VAL A 239 -20.76 9.93 -15.17
CA VAL A 239 -20.95 10.93 -16.22
C VAL A 239 -21.77 12.14 -15.76
N ARG A 240 -22.10 12.23 -14.47
CA ARG A 240 -22.83 13.35 -13.89
C ARG A 240 -21.98 14.62 -13.98
N PRO A 241 -22.53 15.72 -14.54
CA PRO A 241 -21.94 17.05 -14.37
C PRO A 241 -21.93 17.43 -12.89
N MET A 242 -20.86 18.00 -12.42
CA MET A 242 -20.76 18.48 -11.03
C MET A 242 -21.53 19.79 -10.87
N ASP A 243 -22.16 19.95 -9.72
CA ASP A 243 -22.95 21.13 -9.38
C ASP A 243 -22.20 22.08 -8.43
N SER A 244 -22.67 23.31 -8.37
CA SER A 244 -22.18 24.29 -7.39
C SER A 244 -22.33 23.73 -5.95
N ARG A 245 -21.27 23.89 -5.16
CA ARG A 245 -21.16 23.44 -3.78
C ARG A 245 -21.08 21.92 -3.61
N ASP A 246 -20.90 21.14 -4.68
CA ASP A 246 -20.52 19.74 -4.55
C ASP A 246 -19.15 19.63 -3.84
N LEU A 247 -19.05 18.66 -2.93
CA LEU A 247 -17.78 18.22 -2.40
C LEU A 247 -17.22 17.10 -3.27
N ILE A 248 -15.95 17.20 -3.61
CA ILE A 248 -15.17 16.12 -4.18
C ILE A 248 -14.35 15.53 -3.05
N ILE A 249 -14.52 14.25 -2.79
CA ILE A 249 -13.72 13.44 -1.90
C ILE A 249 -12.97 12.43 -2.74
N CYS A 250 -11.65 12.45 -2.68
CA CYS A 250 -10.81 11.49 -3.40
C CYS A 250 -9.73 10.91 -2.49
N GLU A 251 -9.62 9.60 -2.55
CA GLU A 251 -8.55 8.81 -1.94
C GLU A 251 -7.70 8.22 -3.05
N MET A 252 -6.41 8.55 -3.05
CA MET A 252 -5.50 8.19 -4.11
C MET A 252 -4.30 7.44 -3.59
N HIS A 253 -3.93 6.39 -4.31
CA HIS A 253 -2.70 5.63 -4.06
C HIS A 253 -1.75 5.78 -5.26
N PRO A 254 -1.08 6.94 -5.40
CA PRO A 254 -0.11 7.15 -6.48
C PRO A 254 0.99 6.10 -6.43
N LYS A 255 1.34 5.55 -7.60
CA LYS A 255 2.27 4.44 -7.71
C LYS A 255 3.44 4.77 -8.64
N PHE A 256 4.66 4.52 -8.16
CA PHE A 256 5.87 4.67 -8.94
C PHE A 256 6.88 3.57 -8.59
N GLY A 257 7.42 2.87 -9.58
CA GLY A 257 8.36 1.76 -9.35
C GLY A 257 7.81 0.65 -8.45
N GLY A 258 6.50 0.44 -8.46
CA GLY A 258 5.80 -0.49 -7.59
C GLY A 258 5.49 0.02 -6.19
N TYR A 259 6.02 1.16 -5.80
CA TYR A 259 5.78 1.74 -4.47
C TYR A 259 4.60 2.69 -4.49
N PHE A 260 3.80 2.61 -3.44
CA PHE A 260 2.62 3.41 -3.23
C PHE A 260 2.84 4.49 -2.18
N THR A 261 2.22 5.64 -2.39
CA THR A 261 1.87 6.59 -1.34
C THR A 261 0.36 6.73 -1.25
N HIS A 262 -0.11 7.42 -0.24
CA HIS A 262 -1.53 7.66 0.01
C HIS A 262 -1.75 9.14 0.30
N VAL A 263 -2.77 9.71 -0.35
CA VAL A 263 -3.21 11.06 -0.05
C VAL A 263 -4.72 11.20 -0.27
N GLU A 264 -5.39 11.85 0.67
CA GLU A 264 -6.80 12.19 0.56
C GLU A 264 -7.04 13.67 0.73
N ARG A 265 -8.01 14.19 -0.02
CA ARG A 265 -8.45 15.58 0.10
C ARG A 265 -9.95 15.72 -0.10
N THR A 266 -10.48 16.72 0.58
CA THR A 266 -11.81 17.24 0.35
C THR A 266 -11.73 18.58 -0.38
N PHE A 267 -12.39 18.69 -1.52
CA PHE A 267 -12.54 19.94 -2.29
C PHE A 267 -14.00 20.35 -2.31
N CYS A 268 -14.28 21.65 -2.48
CA CYS A 268 -15.64 22.17 -2.68
C CYS A 268 -15.69 23.05 -3.91
N LEU A 269 -16.68 22.84 -4.78
CA LEU A 269 -16.98 23.71 -5.91
C LEU A 269 -17.73 24.96 -5.43
N GLY A 270 -17.01 26.04 -5.13
CA GLY A 270 -17.53 27.26 -4.52
C GLY A 270 -17.41 27.27 -3.00
N GLU A 271 -18.42 27.81 -2.32
CA GLU A 271 -18.38 28.01 -0.86
C GLU A 271 -18.92 26.80 -0.09
N PRO A 272 -18.10 26.18 0.78
CA PRO A 272 -18.53 25.07 1.63
C PRO A 272 -19.50 25.54 2.74
N ASP A 273 -20.21 24.60 3.32
CA ASP A 273 -20.98 24.85 4.53
C ASP A 273 -20.05 25.05 5.74
N LYS A 274 -20.49 25.84 6.72
CA LYS A 274 -19.73 26.08 7.97
C LYS A 274 -19.40 24.76 8.67
N GLU A 275 -20.30 23.80 8.61
CA GLU A 275 -20.11 22.50 9.22
C GLU A 275 -19.05 21.66 8.51
N GLN A 276 -18.97 21.72 7.18
CA GLN A 276 -17.90 21.08 6.40
C GLN A 276 -16.54 21.64 6.81
N LEU A 277 -16.42 22.96 6.95
CA LEU A 277 -15.18 23.59 7.42
C LEU A 277 -14.83 23.14 8.85
N ARG A 278 -15.82 23.08 9.77
CA ARG A 278 -15.60 22.63 11.15
C ARG A 278 -15.13 21.18 11.21
N ILE A 279 -15.71 20.28 10.40
CA ILE A 279 -15.27 18.88 10.32
C ILE A 279 -13.86 18.80 9.77
N TYR A 280 -13.55 19.52 8.69
CA TYR A 280 -12.22 19.52 8.11
C TYR A 280 -11.15 20.09 9.05
N ASP A 281 -11.47 21.15 9.81
CA ASP A 281 -10.60 21.67 10.87
C ASP A 281 -10.35 20.60 11.95
N GLY A 282 -11.34 19.75 12.21
CA GLY A 282 -11.19 18.57 13.08
C GLY A 282 -10.20 17.56 12.50
N CYS A 283 -10.28 17.29 11.20
CA CYS A 283 -9.30 16.43 10.52
C CYS A 283 -7.87 16.99 10.65
N LEU A 284 -7.69 18.28 10.39
CA LEU A 284 -6.38 18.92 10.50
C LEU A 284 -5.83 18.93 11.93
N ALA A 285 -6.69 19.13 12.93
CA ALA A 285 -6.27 19.10 14.34
C ALA A 285 -5.84 17.68 14.77
N ALA A 286 -6.57 16.66 14.35
CA ALA A 286 -6.21 15.25 14.56
C ALA A 286 -4.90 14.90 13.84
N TYR A 287 -4.72 15.39 12.62
CA TYR A 287 -3.49 15.23 11.85
C TYR A 287 -2.28 15.86 12.56
N GLN A 288 -2.41 17.10 13.02
CA GLN A 288 -1.33 17.78 13.74
C GLN A 288 -0.99 17.04 15.05
N CYS A 289 -1.99 16.59 15.79
CA CYS A 289 -1.78 15.76 16.98
C CYS A 289 -1.00 14.49 16.65
N GLY A 290 -1.30 13.82 15.53
CA GLY A 290 -0.53 12.68 15.05
C GLY A 290 0.93 13.04 14.80
N LEU A 291 1.20 14.10 14.04
CA LEU A 291 2.58 14.54 13.74
C LEU A 291 3.38 14.82 15.02
N ASP A 292 2.77 15.42 16.03
CA ASP A 292 3.42 15.75 17.31
C ASP A 292 3.72 14.50 18.15
N ASN A 293 2.92 13.45 17.98
CA ASN A 293 3.02 12.23 18.77
C ASN A 293 3.71 11.07 18.05
N PHE A 294 3.83 11.08 16.72
CA PHE A 294 4.56 10.05 15.99
C PHE A 294 6.07 10.33 16.06
N GLY A 295 6.85 9.30 16.32
CA GLY A 295 8.31 9.44 16.38
C GLY A 295 9.00 8.15 16.82
N PRO A 296 10.30 8.01 16.53
CA PRO A 296 11.04 6.78 16.80
C PRO A 296 10.99 6.42 18.30
N GLY A 297 10.74 5.14 18.59
CA GLY A 297 10.63 4.59 19.93
C GLY A 297 9.31 4.85 20.66
N LYS A 298 8.44 5.74 20.15
CA LYS A 298 7.11 5.99 20.75
C LYS A 298 6.16 4.82 20.45
N PRO A 299 5.30 4.41 21.40
CA PRO A 299 4.29 3.38 21.15
C PRO A 299 3.24 3.89 20.14
N ILE A 300 2.94 3.10 19.14
CA ILE A 300 1.95 3.44 18.10
C ILE A 300 0.56 3.62 18.72
N SER A 301 0.17 2.71 19.61
CA SER A 301 -1.13 2.75 20.28
C SER A 301 -1.37 4.03 21.10
N THR A 302 -0.35 4.48 21.83
CA THR A 302 -0.47 5.72 22.63
C THR A 302 -0.67 6.94 21.74
N ALA A 303 0.06 7.02 20.64
CA ALA A 303 -0.07 8.13 19.69
C ALA A 303 -1.46 8.16 19.03
N LEU A 304 -1.99 7.00 18.64
CA LEU A 304 -3.32 6.91 18.04
C LEU A 304 -4.45 7.20 19.04
N MET A 305 -4.27 6.86 20.33
CA MET A 305 -5.23 7.25 21.36
C MET A 305 -5.28 8.77 21.54
N ALA A 306 -4.12 9.45 21.53
CA ALA A 306 -4.09 10.91 21.59
C ALA A 306 -4.83 11.56 20.40
N VAL A 307 -4.69 10.99 19.20
CA VAL A 307 -5.44 11.43 18.00
C VAL A 307 -6.95 11.26 18.22
N LYS A 308 -7.36 10.12 18.75
CA LYS A 308 -8.78 9.87 19.07
C LYS A 308 -9.34 10.87 20.08
N ASP A 309 -8.60 11.16 21.15
CA ASP A 309 -9.01 12.11 22.18
C ASP A 309 -9.29 13.51 21.57
N VAL A 310 -8.45 13.98 20.66
CA VAL A 310 -8.66 15.25 19.94
C VAL A 310 -9.94 15.23 19.10
N ILE A 311 -10.28 14.10 18.47
CA ILE A 311 -11.51 13.95 17.68
C ILE A 311 -12.73 13.97 18.59
N ASP A 312 -12.69 13.23 19.70
CA ASP A 312 -13.78 13.14 20.68
C ASP A 312 -14.06 14.49 21.34
N GLU A 313 -13.02 15.24 21.74
CA GLU A 313 -13.14 16.58 22.33
C GLU A 313 -13.84 17.58 21.40
N ARG A 314 -13.75 17.39 20.07
CA ARG A 314 -14.46 18.20 19.07
C ARG A 314 -15.89 17.76 18.82
N GLY A 315 -16.35 16.68 19.48
CA GLY A 315 -17.66 16.08 19.26
C GLY A 315 -17.85 15.55 17.85
N LEU A 316 -16.76 15.11 17.22
CA LEU A 316 -16.75 14.44 15.90
C LEU A 316 -16.72 12.93 16.10
N ALA A 317 -17.12 12.20 15.08
CA ALA A 317 -17.04 10.75 15.06
C ALA A 317 -16.13 10.28 13.91
N ILE A 318 -15.45 9.19 14.16
CA ILE A 318 -14.56 8.55 13.21
C ILE A 318 -15.39 7.72 12.22
N CYS A 319 -15.28 8.01 10.94
CA CYS A 319 -15.68 7.12 9.85
C CYS A 319 -14.52 6.16 9.56
N GLU A 320 -13.34 6.72 9.32
CA GLU A 320 -12.08 6.03 9.24
C GLU A 320 -10.97 6.88 9.85
N ALA A 321 -10.17 6.33 10.76
CA ALA A 321 -8.99 7.01 11.28
C ALA A 321 -7.95 6.01 11.77
N GLY A 322 -6.68 6.28 11.49
CA GLY A 322 -5.57 5.45 11.90
C GLY A 322 -4.42 5.44 10.91
N ILE A 323 -3.57 4.45 11.04
CA ILE A 323 -2.41 4.27 10.17
C ILE A 323 -2.38 2.88 9.55
N HIS A 324 -1.85 2.78 8.35
CA HIS A 324 -1.40 1.52 7.76
C HIS A 324 -0.12 1.72 6.95
N GLY A 325 0.79 0.76 7.02
CA GLY A 325 2.06 0.82 6.31
C GLY A 325 1.86 0.97 4.81
N HIS A 326 2.81 1.63 4.17
CA HIS A 326 2.89 1.81 2.72
C HIS A 326 4.24 1.39 2.17
N GLY A 327 4.25 0.87 0.97
CA GLY A 327 5.44 0.44 0.25
C GLY A 327 5.07 -0.22 -1.07
N LEU A 328 5.39 -1.48 -1.24
CA LEU A 328 5.05 -2.27 -2.44
C LEU A 328 3.61 -2.77 -2.46
N ALA A 329 2.89 -2.66 -1.36
CA ALA A 329 1.44 -2.82 -1.31
C ALA A 329 0.80 -1.55 -0.78
N SER A 330 -0.46 -1.33 -1.12
CA SER A 330 -1.23 -0.18 -0.64
C SER A 330 -1.56 -0.27 0.85
N LEU A 331 -1.54 -1.46 1.43
CA LEU A 331 -1.67 -1.69 2.87
C LEU A 331 -0.56 -2.66 3.32
N GLU A 332 0.42 -2.15 4.06
CA GLU A 332 1.50 -2.92 4.65
C GLU A 332 1.44 -2.90 6.18
N TYR A 333 2.35 -3.64 6.81
CA TYR A 333 2.57 -3.57 8.25
C TYR A 333 3.25 -2.23 8.64
N PRO A 334 2.85 -1.60 9.76
CA PRO A 334 1.76 -1.98 10.65
C PRO A 334 0.40 -1.74 9.99
N ARG A 335 -0.49 -2.72 10.08
CA ARG A 335 -1.88 -2.56 9.66
C ARG A 335 -2.73 -2.26 10.86
N PHE A 336 -3.37 -1.12 10.83
CA PHE A 336 -4.36 -0.74 11.80
C PHE A 336 -5.73 -0.69 11.13
N ARG A 337 -6.61 -1.62 11.45
CA ARG A 337 -7.98 -1.57 10.95
C ARG A 337 -8.77 -0.55 11.79
N HIS A 338 -9.23 0.48 11.14
CA HIS A 338 -9.87 1.66 11.69
C HIS A 338 -11.10 1.40 12.58
N HIS A 339 -11.85 0.34 12.33
CA HIS A 339 -12.96 -0.10 13.19
C HIS A 339 -12.52 -0.42 14.62
N ALA A 340 -11.25 -0.69 14.83
CA ALA A 340 -10.71 -1.00 16.13
C ALA A 340 -10.54 0.23 17.03
N LEU A 341 -10.27 1.42 16.47
CA LEU A 341 -10.24 2.66 17.26
C LEU A 341 -11.64 3.05 17.76
N ALA A 342 -12.67 2.77 16.96
CA ALA A 342 -14.05 3.07 17.33
C ALA A 342 -14.68 2.01 18.23
N ALA A 343 -14.30 0.73 18.12
CA ALA A 343 -15.00 -0.39 18.73
C ALA A 343 -14.24 -1.13 19.83
N ASP A 344 -12.90 -1.15 19.82
CA ASP A 344 -12.16 -2.01 20.77
C ASP A 344 -10.74 -1.51 21.09
N GLN A 345 -10.55 -1.06 22.34
CA GLN A 345 -9.22 -0.75 22.86
C GLN A 345 -8.26 -1.98 22.89
N GLN A 346 -8.76 -3.21 22.74
CA GLN A 346 -7.93 -4.40 22.67
C GLN A 346 -7.21 -4.52 21.32
N ALA A 347 -7.83 -4.12 20.24
CA ALA A 347 -7.17 -4.12 18.92
C ALA A 347 -6.00 -3.12 18.87
N VAL A 348 -6.10 -2.01 19.60
CA VAL A 348 -4.97 -1.08 19.80
C VAL A 348 -3.83 -1.72 20.59
N LYS A 349 -4.13 -2.64 21.51
CA LYS A 349 -3.11 -3.37 22.29
C LYS A 349 -2.35 -4.44 21.49
N VAL A 350 -2.94 -4.96 20.41
CA VAL A 350 -2.28 -5.93 19.52
C VAL A 350 -1.16 -5.27 18.72
N ILE A 351 -1.19 -3.94 18.54
CA ILE A 351 -0.07 -3.18 18.00
C ILE A 351 0.90 -2.86 19.16
N GLY A 352 1.53 -3.87 19.74
CA GLY A 352 2.58 -3.71 20.76
C GLY A 352 3.85 -3.04 20.24
N ASP A 353 3.80 -2.51 19.03
CA ASP A 353 4.93 -2.05 18.28
C ASP A 353 5.15 -0.54 18.46
N ARG A 354 6.39 -0.17 18.26
CA ARG A 354 6.85 1.21 18.33
C ARG A 354 7.16 1.71 16.94
N PHE A 355 7.04 3.00 16.74
CA PHE A 355 7.56 3.61 15.53
C PHE A 355 9.08 3.42 15.44
N GLU A 356 9.55 3.09 14.24
CA GLU A 356 10.97 2.98 13.92
C GLU A 356 11.33 3.97 12.80
N THR A 357 12.53 4.52 12.86
CA THR A 357 13.05 5.38 11.77
C THR A 357 13.03 4.60 10.45
N GLY A 358 12.52 5.23 9.40
CA GLY A 358 12.35 4.61 8.09
C GLY A 358 10.98 3.93 7.88
N MET A 359 10.13 3.84 8.90
CA MET A 359 8.73 3.44 8.69
C MET A 359 8.00 4.48 7.86
N VAL A 360 7.16 4.00 6.94
CA VAL A 360 6.27 4.82 6.12
C VAL A 360 4.87 4.26 6.19
N PHE A 361 3.88 5.14 6.39
CA PHE A 361 2.48 4.73 6.49
C PHE A 361 1.55 5.85 6.01
N ALA A 362 0.36 5.48 5.57
CA ALA A 362 -0.76 6.40 5.44
C ALA A 362 -1.27 6.78 6.82
N PHE A 363 -1.71 8.01 6.98
CA PHE A 363 -2.42 8.47 8.15
C PHE A 363 -3.76 9.06 7.71
N ASN A 364 -4.81 8.26 7.88
CA ASN A 364 -6.17 8.56 7.45
C ASN A 364 -6.94 9.21 8.58
N ILE A 365 -7.78 10.20 8.22
CA ILE A 365 -8.64 10.93 9.14
C ILE A 365 -9.92 11.33 8.40
N ASP A 366 -10.91 10.42 8.44
CA ASP A 366 -12.22 10.61 7.84
C ASP A 366 -13.23 10.82 8.97
N LEU A 367 -13.80 12.01 9.03
CA LEU A 367 -14.63 12.43 10.14
C LEU A 367 -16.02 12.85 9.69
N VAL A 368 -16.98 12.60 10.57
CA VAL A 368 -18.37 13.06 10.47
C VAL A 368 -18.79 13.79 11.75
N ASP A 369 -19.79 14.66 11.67
CA ASP A 369 -20.54 15.08 12.84
C ASP A 369 -21.81 14.23 12.97
N PRO A 370 -21.99 13.44 14.05
CA PRO A 370 -23.18 12.62 14.24
C PRO A 370 -24.48 13.43 14.27
N ARG A 371 -24.41 14.72 14.59
CA ARG A 371 -25.55 15.65 14.71
C ARG A 371 -25.92 16.29 13.37
N TRP A 372 -25.02 16.22 12.38
CA TRP A 372 -25.22 16.85 11.08
C TRP A 372 -25.50 15.77 10.01
N HIS A 373 -26.62 15.91 9.30
CA HIS A 373 -27.13 14.91 8.33
C HIS A 373 -27.12 13.45 8.85
N GLY A 374 -27.34 13.27 10.17
CA GLY A 374 -27.33 11.95 10.82
C GLY A 374 -26.00 11.21 10.74
N GLY A 375 -24.89 11.95 10.67
CA GLY A 375 -23.55 11.37 10.60
C GLY A 375 -23.23 10.70 9.25
N LYS A 376 -23.94 11.06 8.17
CA LYS A 376 -23.78 10.45 6.84
C LYS A 376 -22.96 11.30 5.86
N THR A 377 -22.47 12.43 6.29
CA THR A 377 -21.64 13.32 5.48
C THR A 377 -20.49 13.86 6.32
N GLY A 378 -19.36 14.12 5.70
CA GLY A 378 -18.17 14.57 6.40
C GLY A 378 -17.05 14.99 5.47
N CYS A 379 -15.83 14.96 5.99
CA CYS A 379 -14.63 15.30 5.25
C CYS A 379 -13.56 14.24 5.46
N VAL A 380 -12.66 14.16 4.51
CA VAL A 380 -11.48 13.28 4.54
C VAL A 380 -10.20 14.10 4.48
N PHE A 381 -9.19 13.58 5.13
CA PHE A 381 -7.81 14.06 5.04
C PHE A 381 -6.86 12.90 5.31
N ALA A 382 -5.95 12.63 4.38
CA ALA A 382 -4.86 11.69 4.62
C ALA A 382 -3.55 12.15 4.01
N GLU A 383 -2.47 11.70 4.62
CA GLU A 383 -1.09 11.95 4.19
C GLU A 383 -0.23 10.70 4.34
N THR A 384 0.74 10.53 3.47
CA THR A 384 1.83 9.59 3.70
C THR A 384 2.85 10.20 4.63
N ILE A 385 3.14 9.51 5.72
CA ILE A 385 4.04 9.93 6.78
C ILE A 385 5.29 9.05 6.81
N GLU A 386 6.45 9.68 6.88
CA GLU A 386 7.74 9.05 7.13
C GLU A 386 8.15 9.29 8.57
N ILE A 387 8.58 8.26 9.28
CA ILE A 387 9.25 8.39 10.58
C ILE A 387 10.74 8.64 10.35
N THR A 388 11.16 9.84 10.68
CA THR A 388 12.57 10.26 10.63
C THR A 388 13.26 10.03 11.97
N ALA A 389 14.57 10.25 12.03
CA ALA A 389 15.32 10.17 13.30
C ALA A 389 14.83 11.16 14.38
N THR A 390 14.14 12.23 13.99
CA THR A 390 13.71 13.31 14.90
C THR A 390 12.19 13.41 15.10
N GLY A 391 11.39 12.61 14.39
CA GLY A 391 9.94 12.66 14.48
C GLY A 391 9.27 12.28 13.16
N ALA A 392 7.99 12.65 13.00
CA ALA A 392 7.20 12.38 11.81
C ALA A 392 7.38 13.50 10.76
N ARG A 393 7.36 13.14 9.49
CA ARG A 393 7.40 14.06 8.37
C ARG A 393 6.44 13.62 7.28
N ARG A 394 5.60 14.51 6.76
CA ARG A 394 4.78 14.23 5.60
C ARG A 394 5.63 14.11 4.34
N MET A 395 5.22 13.26 3.41
CA MET A 395 5.91 13.09 2.12
C MET A 395 5.34 13.99 1.02
N HIS A 396 4.04 14.28 1.07
CA HIS A 396 3.38 15.16 0.12
C HIS A 396 3.65 16.63 0.42
N THR A 397 3.63 17.47 -0.61
CA THR A 397 3.86 18.92 -0.49
C THR A 397 2.61 19.75 -0.84
N TYR A 398 1.57 19.11 -1.38
CA TYR A 398 0.30 19.76 -1.69
C TYR A 398 -0.30 20.42 -0.43
N PRO A 399 -0.92 21.61 -0.52
CA PRO A 399 -1.49 22.31 0.63
C PRO A 399 -2.47 21.45 1.44
N THR A 400 -2.48 21.66 2.76
CA THR A 400 -3.35 20.94 3.71
C THR A 400 -4.67 21.66 3.97
N GLU A 401 -4.75 22.95 3.66
CA GLU A 401 -5.93 23.77 3.87
C GLU A 401 -7.10 23.27 3.04
N PHE A 402 -8.33 23.52 3.51
CA PHE A 402 -9.53 23.20 2.77
C PHE A 402 -9.54 23.88 1.39
N GLN A 403 -9.76 23.11 0.34
CA GLN A 403 -9.64 23.58 -1.03
C GLN A 403 -11.00 24.05 -1.58
N ARG A 404 -11.10 25.36 -1.85
CA ARG A 404 -12.23 25.94 -2.58
C ARG A 404 -11.87 26.04 -4.06
N LEU A 405 -12.67 25.43 -4.90
CA LEU A 405 -12.52 25.45 -6.33
C LEU A 405 -13.45 26.52 -6.94
N ALA A 406 -13.14 26.97 -8.15
CA ALA A 406 -14.03 27.89 -8.85
C ALA A 406 -15.41 27.23 -9.06
N GLY A 407 -16.45 27.91 -8.60
CA GLY A 407 -17.84 27.48 -8.73
C GLY A 407 -18.40 27.75 -10.13
#